data_0e304d06586ddc4325a6cd77a48c6d69
#
_entry.id   0e304d06586ddc4325a6cd77a48c6d69
#
_cell.length_a   1.000
_cell.length_b   1.000
_cell.length_c   1.000
_cell.angle_alpha   90.00
_cell.angle_beta   90.00
_cell.angle_gamma   90.00
#
_symmetry.space_group_name_H-M   'P 1'
#
loop_
_entity.id
_entity.type
_entity.pdbx_description
1 polymer ?
#
loop_
_entity_poly.entity_id
_entity_poly.type
_entity_poly.pdbx_seq_one_letter_code
_entity_poly.pdbx_strand_id
1 'polypeptide(L)'
;MGRHPVLAGMVLALGIGSAVLALETYEVAGDAIPRPLGGLVGSIERGAAIVRDRERGNCLICHQGADPAEPFQGSIGPPLKGVGARLDAGQIRMRLVDASLLNPQTVMPPYFRTENLHDVAAAYRGKPALSAQEIEDVVVYLASLRSE
;
A
#
# COMPACT_ATOMS: atom_id res chain seq x y z
N MET A 1 29.02 -26.72 -62.39
CA MET A 1 29.49 -26.46 -61.01
C MET A 1 28.71 -25.22 -60.47
N GLY A 2 27.57 -25.44 -59.84
CA GLY A 2 26.72 -24.37 -59.27
C GLY A 2 26.92 -24.33 -57.75
N ARG A 3 27.40 -23.16 -57.24
CA ARG A 3 27.55 -22.89 -55.78
C ARG A 3 26.25 -22.21 -55.31
N HIS A 4 25.48 -22.86 -54.47
CA HIS A 4 24.33 -22.27 -53.79
C HIS A 4 24.81 -21.50 -52.55
N PRO A 5 24.38 -20.22 -52.33
CA PRO A 5 24.65 -19.52 -51.12
C PRO A 5 23.72 -19.99 -49.99
N VAL A 6 24.26 -20.38 -48.86
CA VAL A 6 23.55 -20.71 -47.63
C VAL A 6 23.23 -19.39 -46.95
N LEU A 7 21.96 -19.02 -46.88
CA LEU A 7 21.45 -17.92 -46.07
C LEU A 7 21.41 -18.33 -44.60
N ALA A 8 22.33 -17.83 -43.82
CA ALA A 8 22.31 -17.95 -42.34
C ALA A 8 21.26 -17.03 -41.78
N GLY A 9 20.14 -17.61 -41.34
CA GLY A 9 19.10 -16.87 -40.60
C GLY A 9 19.56 -16.56 -39.18
N MET A 10 19.70 -15.28 -38.86
CA MET A 10 20.00 -14.77 -37.50
C MET A 10 18.69 -14.75 -36.70
N VAL A 11 18.51 -15.69 -35.79
CA VAL A 11 17.37 -15.71 -34.86
C VAL A 11 17.67 -14.71 -33.73
N LEU A 12 16.96 -13.61 -33.74
CA LEU A 12 16.99 -12.61 -32.65
C LEU A 12 16.11 -13.15 -31.50
N ALA A 13 16.72 -13.67 -30.45
CA ALA A 13 16.02 -14.07 -29.23
C ALA A 13 15.66 -12.81 -28.43
N LEU A 14 14.36 -12.39 -28.46
CA LEU A 14 13.84 -11.41 -27.54
C LEU A 14 13.77 -12.06 -26.14
N GLY A 15 14.71 -11.72 -25.28
CA GLY A 15 14.65 -12.05 -23.86
C GLY A 15 13.52 -11.26 -23.19
N ILE A 16 12.43 -11.94 -22.83
CA ILE A 16 11.39 -11.37 -21.96
C ILE A 16 11.97 -11.35 -20.54
N GLY A 17 12.60 -10.24 -20.16
CA GLY A 17 13.04 -10.00 -18.80
C GLY A 17 11.81 -9.86 -17.89
N SER A 18 11.56 -10.84 -17.02
CA SER A 18 10.59 -10.69 -15.93
C SER A 18 11.08 -9.60 -15.01
N ALA A 19 10.46 -8.42 -15.06
CA ALA A 19 10.68 -7.36 -14.09
C ALA A 19 10.19 -7.86 -12.72
N VAL A 20 11.10 -8.22 -11.84
CA VAL A 20 10.81 -8.39 -10.43
C VAL A 20 10.50 -6.99 -9.91
N LEU A 21 9.22 -6.72 -9.60
CA LEU A 21 8.82 -5.49 -8.93
C LEU A 21 9.44 -5.53 -7.53
N ALA A 22 10.58 -4.87 -7.37
CA ALA A 22 11.16 -4.64 -6.05
C ALA A 22 10.19 -3.76 -5.25
N LEU A 23 9.92 -4.14 -4.00
CA LEU A 23 9.20 -3.28 -3.07
C LEU A 23 9.98 -1.96 -2.90
N GLU A 24 9.25 -0.84 -2.96
CA GLU A 24 9.84 0.47 -2.69
C GLU A 24 10.48 0.49 -1.29
N THR A 25 11.73 0.92 -1.22
CA THR A 25 12.44 1.06 0.04
C THR A 25 11.98 2.31 0.78
N TYR A 26 11.91 2.24 2.09
CA TYR A 26 11.54 3.36 2.95
C TYR A 26 12.47 3.47 4.16
N GLU A 27 12.56 4.64 4.72
CA GLU A 27 13.35 4.95 5.92
C GLU A 27 12.41 5.31 7.07
N VAL A 28 12.63 4.67 8.21
CA VAL A 28 11.88 4.97 9.44
C VAL A 28 12.66 6.01 10.25
N ALA A 29 11.98 7.07 10.65
CA ALA A 29 12.52 8.12 11.52
C ALA A 29 11.56 8.35 12.70
N GLY A 30 11.94 7.84 13.86
CA GLY A 30 11.07 7.86 15.04
C GLY A 30 9.79 7.06 14.82
N ASP A 31 8.64 7.71 14.89
CA ASP A 31 7.30 7.12 14.71
C ASP A 31 6.70 7.39 13.31
N ALA A 32 7.56 7.72 12.33
CA ALA A 32 7.14 8.13 10.99
C ALA A 32 7.99 7.51 9.87
N ILE A 33 7.42 7.46 8.67
CA ILE A 33 8.12 7.31 7.39
C ILE A 33 7.95 8.66 6.65
N PRO A 34 8.93 9.59 6.77
CA PRO A 34 8.73 10.98 6.36
C PRO A 34 8.51 11.18 4.87
N ARG A 35 9.20 10.38 4.04
CA ARG A 35 9.16 10.51 2.59
C ARG A 35 8.11 9.58 1.98
N PRO A 36 7.38 10.02 0.94
CA PRO A 36 6.49 9.17 0.18
C PRO A 36 7.24 7.95 -0.39
N LEU A 37 6.57 6.79 -0.39
CA LEU A 37 7.09 5.56 -1.00
C LEU A 37 7.37 5.80 -2.49
N GLY A 38 8.60 5.51 -2.95
CA GLY A 38 9.00 5.75 -4.33
C GLY A 38 8.87 7.21 -4.82
N GLY A 39 8.72 8.19 -3.92
CA GLY A 39 8.46 9.59 -4.30
C GLY A 39 7.10 9.83 -4.95
N LEU A 40 6.16 8.89 -4.80
CA LEU A 40 4.85 8.91 -5.45
C LEU A 40 3.95 10.02 -4.89
N VAL A 41 3.05 10.53 -5.74
CA VAL A 41 2.05 11.53 -5.37
C VAL A 41 0.69 10.85 -5.23
N GLY A 42 0.09 10.96 -4.03
CA GLY A 42 -1.22 10.39 -3.73
C GLY A 42 -2.39 11.21 -4.28
N SER A 43 -3.56 10.57 -4.40
CA SER A 43 -4.84 11.21 -4.73
C SER A 43 -5.85 10.98 -3.61
N ILE A 44 -6.48 12.06 -3.16
CA ILE A 44 -7.52 12.03 -2.11
C ILE A 44 -8.70 11.15 -2.55
N GLU A 45 -9.13 11.28 -3.80
CA GLU A 45 -10.28 10.54 -4.34
C GLU A 45 -10.01 9.03 -4.37
N ARG A 46 -8.83 8.63 -4.86
CA ARG A 46 -8.43 7.21 -4.88
C ARG A 46 -8.26 6.66 -3.46
N GLY A 47 -7.64 7.43 -2.56
CA GLY A 47 -7.49 7.06 -1.17
C GLY A 47 -8.83 6.85 -0.46
N ALA A 48 -9.80 7.76 -0.69
CA ALA A 48 -11.15 7.62 -0.16
C ALA A 48 -11.85 6.36 -0.67
N ALA A 49 -11.67 6.02 -1.95
CA ALA A 49 -12.21 4.80 -2.54
C ALA A 49 -11.62 3.54 -1.90
N ILE A 50 -10.29 3.49 -1.73
CA ILE A 50 -9.59 2.35 -1.11
C ILE A 50 -10.05 2.14 0.36
N VAL A 51 -10.20 3.22 1.12
CA VAL A 51 -10.62 3.13 2.53
C VAL A 51 -12.01 2.51 2.67
N ARG A 52 -12.92 2.78 1.71
CA ARG A 52 -14.28 2.22 1.69
C ARG A 52 -14.35 0.82 1.08
N ASP A 53 -13.37 0.44 0.27
CA ASP A 53 -13.35 -0.84 -0.43
C ASP A 53 -13.12 -1.99 0.55
N ARG A 54 -14.12 -2.87 0.69
CA ARG A 54 -14.10 -4.00 1.62
C ARG A 54 -13.25 -5.17 1.13
N GLU A 55 -12.92 -5.21 -0.16
CA GLU A 55 -12.10 -6.26 -0.75
C GLU A 55 -10.61 -5.89 -0.80
N ARG A 56 -10.29 -4.60 -0.62
CA ARG A 56 -8.91 -4.09 -0.71
C ARG A 56 -8.38 -3.59 0.63
N GLY A 57 -8.65 -2.34 0.96
CA GLY A 57 -8.19 -1.72 2.20
C GLY A 57 -8.91 -2.27 3.42
N ASN A 58 -10.22 -2.48 3.28
CA ASN A 58 -11.13 -2.96 4.32
C ASN A 58 -10.98 -2.21 5.67
N CYS A 59 -10.64 -0.92 5.61
CA CYS A 59 -10.33 -0.12 6.79
C CYS A 59 -11.54 0.00 7.73
N LEU A 60 -12.74 0.07 7.14
CA LEU A 60 -13.99 0.29 7.88
C LEU A 60 -14.47 -0.93 8.67
N ILE A 61 -13.89 -2.11 8.48
CA ILE A 61 -14.20 -3.25 9.35
C ILE A 61 -13.71 -3.01 10.79
N CYS A 62 -12.67 -2.20 10.96
CA CYS A 62 -12.06 -1.90 12.26
C CYS A 62 -12.25 -0.44 12.68
N HIS A 63 -12.35 0.51 11.75
CA HIS A 63 -12.39 1.93 12.01
C HIS A 63 -13.73 2.56 11.65
N GLN A 64 -14.12 3.58 12.42
CA GLN A 64 -15.16 4.51 11.96
C GLN A 64 -14.56 5.44 10.90
N GLY A 65 -15.23 5.55 9.75
CA GLY A 65 -14.88 6.46 8.66
C GLY A 65 -15.21 7.92 8.99
N ALA A 66 -14.88 8.81 8.04
CA ALA A 66 -15.24 10.23 8.15
C ALA A 66 -16.73 10.47 7.88
N ASP A 67 -17.38 9.62 7.08
CA ASP A 67 -18.79 9.70 6.77
C ASP A 67 -19.60 8.82 7.74
N PRO A 68 -20.44 9.41 8.60
CA PRO A 68 -21.27 8.64 9.55
C PRO A 68 -22.38 7.84 8.86
N ALA A 69 -22.72 8.16 7.62
CA ALA A 69 -23.74 7.43 6.84
C ALA A 69 -23.18 6.14 6.22
N GLU A 70 -21.89 5.94 6.23
CA GLU A 70 -21.25 4.70 5.74
C GLU A 70 -21.68 3.51 6.63
N PRO A 71 -22.29 2.45 6.05
CA PRO A 71 -22.81 1.35 6.86
C PRO A 71 -21.72 0.42 7.40
N PHE A 72 -22.01 -0.28 8.49
CA PHE A 72 -21.19 -1.37 9.05
C PHE A 72 -19.76 -0.97 9.37
N GLN A 73 -19.59 0.14 10.06
CA GLN A 73 -18.28 0.64 10.53
C GLN A 73 -17.91 -0.01 11.86
N GLY A 74 -16.64 -0.42 11.98
CA GLY A 74 -16.07 -0.99 13.21
C GLY A 74 -15.65 0.06 14.22
N SER A 75 -15.35 -0.41 15.44
CA SER A 75 -14.87 0.42 16.55
C SER A 75 -13.65 -0.19 17.25
N ILE A 76 -12.96 -1.14 16.61
CA ILE A 76 -11.73 -1.78 17.13
C ILE A 76 -10.57 -0.79 17.08
N GLY A 77 -10.43 -0.09 15.95
CA GLY A 77 -9.44 0.97 15.76
C GLY A 77 -10.01 2.35 16.08
N PRO A 78 -9.14 3.37 16.26
CA PRO A 78 -9.57 4.74 16.49
C PRO A 78 -10.32 5.31 15.28
N PRO A 79 -11.23 6.29 15.47
CA PRO A 79 -11.93 6.94 14.36
C PRO A 79 -10.97 7.58 13.37
N LEU A 80 -11.26 7.45 12.07
CA LEU A 80 -10.49 8.10 10.99
C LEU A 80 -10.86 9.58 10.85
N LYS A 81 -12.06 9.97 11.26
CA LYS A 81 -12.45 11.38 11.35
C LYS A 81 -11.43 12.15 12.20
N GLY A 82 -10.96 13.30 11.71
CA GLY A 82 -9.98 14.13 12.39
C GLY A 82 -8.56 13.52 12.49
N VAL A 83 -8.25 12.39 11.84
CA VAL A 83 -6.93 11.75 11.94
C VAL A 83 -5.80 12.65 11.45
N GLY A 84 -6.03 13.44 10.39
CA GLY A 84 -5.04 14.39 9.86
C GLY A 84 -4.77 15.62 10.76
N ALA A 85 -5.59 15.82 11.81
CA ALA A 85 -5.28 16.80 12.86
C ALA A 85 -4.42 16.17 13.98
N ARG A 86 -4.46 14.85 14.15
CA ARG A 86 -3.73 14.14 15.21
C ARG A 86 -2.39 13.58 14.75
N LEU A 87 -2.26 13.26 13.46
CA LEU A 87 -1.07 12.63 12.89
C LEU A 87 -0.68 13.35 11.59
N ASP A 88 0.62 13.48 11.36
CA ASP A 88 1.13 13.92 10.07
C ASP A 88 1.17 12.78 9.03
N ALA A 89 1.46 13.12 7.77
CA ALA A 89 1.48 12.16 6.67
C ALA A 89 2.51 11.03 6.87
N GLY A 90 3.66 11.32 7.47
CA GLY A 90 4.70 10.32 7.75
C GLY A 90 4.27 9.35 8.83
N GLN A 91 3.59 9.83 9.86
CA GLN A 91 3.05 9.02 10.95
C GLN A 91 1.88 8.13 10.47
N ILE A 92 1.02 8.66 9.59
CA ILE A 92 -0.04 7.88 8.94
C ILE A 92 0.58 6.80 8.05
N ARG A 93 1.56 7.16 7.23
CA ARG A 93 2.28 6.22 6.33
C ARG A 93 2.88 5.06 7.10
N MET A 94 3.55 5.33 8.22
CA MET A 94 4.16 4.29 9.05
C MET A 94 3.13 3.27 9.54
N ARG A 95 1.96 3.73 9.96
CA ARG A 95 0.88 2.84 10.42
C ARG A 95 0.31 1.98 9.29
N LEU A 96 0.22 2.51 8.10
CA LEU A 96 -0.23 1.76 6.92
C LEU A 96 0.84 0.77 6.45
N VAL A 97 2.09 1.17 6.41
CA VAL A 97 3.19 0.30 5.98
C VAL A 97 3.34 -0.88 6.94
N ASP A 98 3.51 -0.58 8.22
CA ASP A 98 3.61 -1.60 9.27
C ASP A 98 3.37 -0.99 10.67
N ALA A 99 2.17 -1.07 11.17
CA ALA A 99 1.81 -0.61 12.52
C ALA A 99 2.53 -1.38 13.63
N SER A 100 3.03 -2.60 13.36
CA SER A 100 3.73 -3.40 14.35
C SER A 100 5.08 -2.84 14.76
N LEU A 101 5.66 -1.96 13.94
CA LEU A 101 6.89 -1.22 14.29
C LEU A 101 6.66 -0.24 15.45
N LEU A 102 5.42 0.22 15.65
CA LEU A 102 5.02 1.09 16.76
C LEU A 102 4.44 0.32 17.94
N ASN A 103 3.64 -0.70 17.65
CA ASN A 103 3.01 -1.56 18.63
C ASN A 103 3.05 -3.01 18.15
N PRO A 104 3.97 -3.83 18.66
CA PRO A 104 4.07 -5.25 18.26
C PRO A 104 2.81 -6.09 18.54
N GLN A 105 1.89 -5.60 19.38
CA GLN A 105 0.63 -6.27 19.70
C GLN A 105 -0.56 -5.72 18.90
N THR A 106 -0.31 -4.90 17.90
CA THR A 106 -1.39 -4.34 17.07
C THR A 106 -2.15 -5.42 16.32
N VAL A 107 -3.47 -5.24 16.22
CA VAL A 107 -4.32 -6.06 15.33
C VAL A 107 -4.44 -5.45 13.92
N MET A 108 -3.96 -4.22 13.72
CA MET A 108 -3.91 -3.60 12.41
C MET A 108 -2.87 -4.32 11.54
N PRO A 109 -3.28 -4.91 10.40
CA PRO A 109 -2.34 -5.64 9.55
C PRO A 109 -1.37 -4.66 8.86
N PRO A 110 -0.15 -5.10 8.53
CA PRO A 110 0.73 -4.34 7.65
C PRO A 110 0.18 -4.42 6.22
N TYR A 111 -0.01 -3.26 5.58
CA TYR A 111 -0.51 -3.23 4.21
C TYR A 111 0.60 -3.28 3.15
N PHE A 112 1.85 -3.01 3.55
CA PHE A 112 2.97 -2.97 2.61
C PHE A 112 4.07 -4.01 2.91
N ARG A 113 4.30 -4.37 4.16
CA ARG A 113 5.27 -5.42 4.52
C ARG A 113 4.82 -6.78 4.00
N THR A 114 5.75 -7.56 3.44
CA THR A 114 5.49 -8.90 2.88
C THR A 114 6.21 -10.03 3.61
N GLU A 115 7.17 -9.69 4.46
CA GLU A 115 8.00 -10.66 5.18
C GLU A 115 7.52 -10.87 6.62
N ASN A 116 7.82 -12.05 7.16
CA ASN A 116 7.47 -12.43 8.54
C ASN A 116 5.97 -12.26 8.86
N LEU A 117 5.13 -12.63 7.90
CA LEU A 117 3.68 -12.69 8.05
C LEU A 117 3.22 -14.13 8.25
N HIS A 118 2.19 -14.31 9.09
CA HIS A 118 1.55 -15.61 9.34
C HIS A 118 0.14 -15.61 8.75
N ASP A 119 -0.35 -16.79 8.38
CA ASP A 119 -1.73 -17.02 7.91
C ASP A 119 -2.17 -16.13 6.74
N VAL A 120 -1.21 -15.81 5.84
CA VAL A 120 -1.46 -14.97 4.68
C VAL A 120 -2.29 -15.73 3.65
N ALA A 121 -3.43 -15.15 3.26
CA ALA A 121 -4.26 -15.70 2.18
C ALA A 121 -3.46 -15.85 0.88
N ALA A 122 -3.76 -16.91 0.12
CA ALA A 122 -2.96 -17.29 -1.06
C ALA A 122 -2.77 -16.14 -2.08
N ALA A 123 -3.78 -15.27 -2.22
CA ALA A 123 -3.74 -14.13 -3.14
C ALA A 123 -2.69 -13.06 -2.77
N TYR A 124 -2.29 -12.98 -1.49
CA TYR A 124 -1.37 -11.97 -0.96
C TYR A 124 0.03 -12.50 -0.62
N ARG A 125 0.29 -13.80 -0.81
CA ARG A 125 1.61 -14.38 -0.50
C ARG A 125 2.70 -13.72 -1.33
N GLY A 126 3.71 -13.14 -0.65
CA GLY A 126 4.84 -12.45 -1.28
C GLY A 126 4.46 -11.13 -1.98
N LYS A 127 3.27 -10.61 -1.71
CA LYS A 127 2.79 -9.32 -2.26
C LYS A 127 2.28 -8.45 -1.14
N PRO A 128 2.44 -7.12 -1.23
CA PRO A 128 1.80 -6.20 -0.31
C PRO A 128 0.27 -6.22 -0.53
N ALA A 129 -0.48 -5.97 0.54
CA ALA A 129 -1.94 -5.85 0.46
C ALA A 129 -2.36 -4.60 -0.32
N LEU A 130 -1.58 -3.52 -0.19
CA LEU A 130 -1.70 -2.30 -0.99
C LEU A 130 -0.36 -1.98 -1.64
N SER A 131 -0.36 -1.57 -2.90
CA SER A 131 0.82 -1.06 -3.60
C SER A 131 1.33 0.24 -2.98
N ALA A 132 2.55 0.65 -3.29
CA ALA A 132 3.11 1.93 -2.85
C ALA A 132 2.22 3.12 -3.24
N GLN A 133 1.67 3.13 -4.47
CA GLN A 133 0.75 4.17 -4.92
C GLN A 133 -0.53 4.20 -4.08
N GLU A 134 -1.10 3.06 -3.76
CA GLU A 134 -2.31 2.97 -2.94
C GLU A 134 -2.06 3.39 -1.49
N ILE A 135 -0.90 3.08 -0.94
CA ILE A 135 -0.49 3.62 0.37
C ILE A 135 -0.47 5.15 0.32
N GLU A 136 0.17 5.76 -0.69
CA GLU A 136 0.24 7.21 -0.79
C GLU A 136 -1.14 7.86 -1.03
N ASP A 137 -2.01 7.22 -1.81
CA ASP A 137 -3.39 7.67 -2.00
C ASP A 137 -4.16 7.70 -0.66
N VAL A 138 -4.05 6.63 0.14
CA VAL A 138 -4.68 6.56 1.46
C VAL A 138 -4.06 7.56 2.43
N VAL A 139 -2.73 7.74 2.41
CA VAL A 139 -2.03 8.72 3.26
C VAL A 139 -2.57 10.14 3.04
N VAL A 140 -2.65 10.59 1.79
CA VAL A 140 -3.12 11.96 1.52
C VAL A 140 -4.60 12.14 1.83
N TYR A 141 -5.42 11.11 1.61
CA TYR A 141 -6.82 11.13 2.02
C TYR A 141 -6.95 11.27 3.54
N LEU A 142 -6.30 10.40 4.31
CA LEU A 142 -6.37 10.45 5.77
C LEU A 142 -5.80 11.74 6.34
N ALA A 143 -4.68 12.23 5.77
CA ALA A 143 -4.09 13.51 6.17
C ALA A 143 -4.99 14.72 5.88
N SER A 144 -5.92 14.60 4.93
CA SER A 144 -6.92 15.64 4.62
C SER A 144 -8.06 15.69 5.64
N LEU A 145 -8.31 14.64 6.40
CA LEU A 145 -9.36 14.55 7.40
C LEU A 145 -8.98 15.30 8.68
N ARG A 146 -9.09 16.63 8.68
CA ARG A 146 -8.64 17.50 9.77
C ARG A 146 -9.77 18.00 10.70
N SER A 147 -11.01 17.95 10.25
CA SER A 147 -12.16 18.36 11.07
C SER A 147 -12.65 17.21 11.95
N GLU A 148 -12.97 17.53 13.18
CA GLU A 148 -13.65 16.64 14.14
C GLU A 148 -15.17 16.52 13.84
#